data_a602e4f83df9ac9593a07f1799dd46df
#
_entry.id   a602e4f83df9ac9593a07f1799dd46df
#
_cell.length_a   1.000
_cell.length_b   1.000
_cell.length_c   1.000
_cell.angle_alpha   90.00
_cell.angle_beta   90.00
_cell.angle_gamma   90.00
#
_symmetry.space_group_name_H-M   'P 1'
#
loop_
_entity.id
_entity.type
_entity.pdbx_description
1 polymer ?
#
loop_
_entity_poly.entity_id
_entity_poly.type
_entity_poly.pdbx_seq_one_letter_code
_entity_poly.pdbx_strand_id
1 'polypeptide(L)'
;IWVIENVKKDNSFYDEFKLVMLFASVSLWKKYHPDHTTVLYCDKITEKYLSNLNVFPLWDQIKHLSYPEKINREIFWSSCKTKIISEATEPIVVVDHDFLIFTNIDEHLKDKVLYTHEEQAYPWYPAKHDKYCARLTDPSPYELDLAANVSLFYLPDPSFAKMYGEWTLKNHEEFTVMDFDGMSPNYMIYSEQLMLKQLLVRDNIPHNTLTINVFDNNKAIFTDAINMYGIWNSKESSLYYRHYGMDKKKLKENKDEIDYLYRCINASQRINPKLLKEKINESYSRKLD
;
A
#
# COMPACT_ATOMS: atom_id res chain seq x y z
N ILE A 1 1.07 9.23 -3.83
CA ILE A 1 -0.01 9.35 -2.83
C ILE A 1 0.21 8.29 -1.77
N TRP A 2 0.14 8.68 -0.50
CA TRP A 2 0.07 7.80 0.67
C TRP A 2 -1.28 8.01 1.35
N VAL A 3 -1.89 6.92 1.81
CA VAL A 3 -3.18 6.96 2.49
C VAL A 3 -3.04 6.33 3.87
N ILE A 4 -3.41 7.05 4.91
CA ILE A 4 -3.29 6.61 6.29
C ILE A 4 -4.57 6.90 7.05
N GLU A 5 -5.13 5.86 7.60
CA GLU A 5 -6.35 5.89 8.37
C GLU A 5 -6.14 5.27 9.75
N ASN A 6 -6.62 5.94 10.79
CA ASN A 6 -6.73 5.33 12.11
C ASN A 6 -8.07 4.61 12.25
N VAL A 7 -8.15 3.39 11.73
CA VAL A 7 -9.36 2.55 11.81
C VAL A 7 -9.63 2.10 13.24
N LYS A 8 -8.58 1.88 14.03
CA LYS A 8 -8.67 1.36 15.39
C LYS A 8 -8.55 2.49 16.42
N LYS A 9 -9.54 2.60 17.27
CA LYS A 9 -9.57 3.56 18.38
C LYS A 9 -8.46 3.37 19.43
N ASP A 10 -7.72 2.27 19.37
CA ASP A 10 -6.69 1.88 20.34
C ASP A 10 -5.30 2.45 20.05
N ASN A 11 -5.15 3.34 19.07
CA ASN A 11 -3.87 3.91 18.64
C ASN A 11 -2.78 2.87 18.24
N SER A 12 -3.15 1.62 17.97
CA SER A 12 -2.21 0.57 17.56
C SER A 12 -1.50 0.88 16.24
N PHE A 13 -2.01 1.85 15.47
CA PHE A 13 -1.41 2.31 14.24
C PHE A 13 -0.08 3.05 14.45
N TYR A 14 0.13 3.66 15.61
CA TYR A 14 1.27 4.56 15.85
C TYR A 14 2.45 3.88 16.56
N ASP A 15 2.70 2.58 16.30
CA ASP A 15 3.95 2.00 16.74
C ASP A 15 5.14 2.59 15.93
N GLU A 16 6.30 2.69 16.59
CA GLU A 16 7.50 3.31 16.00
C GLU A 16 7.82 2.71 14.63
N PHE A 17 7.77 1.39 14.51
CA PHE A 17 8.14 0.69 13.29
C PHE A 17 7.26 1.10 12.10
N LYS A 18 5.95 1.18 12.29
CA LYS A 18 5.02 1.62 11.23
C LYS A 18 5.23 3.07 10.83
N LEU A 19 5.49 3.93 11.81
CA LEU A 19 5.76 5.35 11.54
C LEU A 19 7.05 5.51 10.74
N VAL A 20 8.13 4.85 11.16
CA VAL A 20 9.41 4.98 10.45
C VAL A 20 9.38 4.34 9.07
N MET A 21 8.61 3.26 8.86
CA MET A 21 8.37 2.73 7.51
C MET A 21 7.71 3.76 6.60
N LEU A 22 6.62 4.38 7.06
CA LEU A 22 5.95 5.43 6.31
C LEU A 22 6.89 6.59 5.94
N PHE A 23 7.64 7.09 6.93
CA PHE A 23 8.54 8.22 6.72
C PHE A 23 9.71 7.84 5.81
N ALA A 24 10.23 6.61 5.90
CA ALA A 24 11.23 6.08 5.00
C ALA A 24 10.68 5.94 3.57
N SER A 25 9.46 5.44 3.41
CA SER A 25 8.79 5.31 2.11
C SER A 25 8.72 6.64 1.37
N VAL A 26 8.17 7.67 1.98
CA VAL A 26 8.06 8.98 1.33
C VAL A 26 9.43 9.66 1.14
N SER A 27 10.37 9.48 2.08
CA SER A 27 11.72 10.07 1.97
C SER A 27 12.50 9.48 0.80
N LEU A 28 12.42 8.16 0.60
CA LEU A 28 13.03 7.50 -0.54
C LEU A 28 12.37 7.90 -1.84
N TRP A 29 11.03 8.00 -1.86
CA TRP A 29 10.33 8.50 -3.04
C TRP A 29 10.84 9.89 -3.44
N LYS A 30 10.89 10.83 -2.51
CA LYS A 30 11.39 12.19 -2.79
C LYS A 30 12.86 12.23 -3.22
N LYS A 31 13.68 11.30 -2.73
CA LYS A 31 15.07 11.18 -3.17
C LYS A 31 15.17 10.77 -4.64
N TYR A 32 14.39 9.78 -5.06
CA TYR A 32 14.49 9.20 -6.40
C TYR A 32 13.57 9.86 -7.44
N HIS A 33 12.52 10.56 -6.98
CA HIS A 33 11.53 11.28 -7.81
C HIS A 33 11.32 12.69 -7.26
N PRO A 34 12.35 13.57 -7.30
CA PRO A 34 12.31 14.88 -6.65
C PRO A 34 11.24 15.80 -7.22
N ASP A 35 10.90 15.63 -8.49
CA ASP A 35 9.94 16.46 -9.23
C ASP A 35 8.49 16.01 -9.03
N HIS A 36 8.26 14.85 -8.43
CA HIS A 36 6.91 14.37 -8.16
C HIS A 36 6.31 15.04 -6.94
N THR A 37 5.05 15.48 -7.06
CA THR A 37 4.26 15.96 -5.93
C THR A 37 3.88 14.81 -5.01
N THR A 38 4.29 14.89 -3.74
CA THR A 38 3.92 13.91 -2.72
C THR A 38 2.72 14.38 -1.94
N VAL A 39 1.69 13.53 -1.85
CA VAL A 39 0.43 13.85 -1.17
C VAL A 39 0.14 12.81 -0.10
N LEU A 40 -0.12 13.26 1.12
CA LEU A 40 -0.62 12.43 2.20
C LEU A 40 -2.13 12.66 2.36
N TYR A 41 -2.90 11.60 2.31
CA TYR A 41 -4.29 11.61 2.76
C TYR A 41 -4.38 10.98 4.15
N CYS A 42 -4.91 11.71 5.12
CA CYS A 42 -5.06 11.19 6.48
C CYS A 42 -6.31 11.75 7.17
N ASP A 43 -6.74 11.07 8.23
CA ASP A 43 -7.78 11.58 9.11
C ASP A 43 -7.24 12.68 10.07
N LYS A 44 -8.15 13.42 10.71
CA LYS A 44 -7.77 14.53 11.60
C LYS A 44 -6.96 14.07 12.82
N ILE A 45 -7.16 12.85 13.30
CA ILE A 45 -6.42 12.31 14.45
C ILE A 45 -4.97 12.06 14.04
N THR A 46 -4.80 11.38 12.90
CA THR A 46 -3.48 11.15 12.30
C THR A 46 -2.78 12.46 11.97
N GLU A 47 -3.47 13.42 11.36
CA GLU A 47 -2.91 14.74 11.06
C GLU A 47 -2.37 15.43 12.30
N LYS A 48 -3.17 15.50 13.38
CA LYS A 48 -2.74 16.09 14.65
C LYS A 48 -1.50 15.38 15.22
N TYR A 49 -1.49 14.06 15.17
CA TYR A 49 -0.36 13.27 15.65
C TYR A 49 0.92 13.55 14.84
N LEU A 50 0.85 13.51 13.52
CA LEU A 50 1.99 13.78 12.63
C LEU A 50 2.48 15.22 12.73
N SER A 51 1.58 16.19 12.96
CA SER A 51 1.94 17.59 13.25
C SER A 51 2.81 17.70 14.49
N ASN A 52 2.49 17.00 15.57
CA ASN A 52 3.28 17.00 16.80
C ASN A 52 4.68 16.41 16.59
N LEU A 53 4.84 15.50 15.65
CA LEU A 53 6.14 14.95 15.28
C LEU A 53 6.94 15.86 14.34
N ASN A 54 6.35 16.94 13.81
CA ASN A 54 6.95 17.84 12.82
C ASN A 54 7.41 17.13 11.54
N VAL A 55 6.64 16.18 11.04
CA VAL A 55 6.99 15.38 9.86
C VAL A 55 6.32 15.84 8.56
N PHE A 56 5.45 16.83 8.61
CA PHE A 56 4.76 17.36 7.42
C PHE A 56 5.68 17.81 6.29
N PRO A 57 6.92 18.30 6.52
CA PRO A 57 7.84 18.61 5.43
C PRO A 57 8.18 17.43 4.51
N LEU A 58 7.87 16.19 4.89
CA LEU A 58 8.04 15.03 4.02
C LEU A 58 7.10 15.06 2.82
N TRP A 59 5.92 15.65 2.94
CA TRP A 59 4.92 15.75 1.87
C TRP A 59 4.79 17.17 1.36
N ASP A 60 4.47 17.30 0.09
CA ASP A 60 4.18 18.60 -0.52
C ASP A 60 2.74 19.04 -0.22
N GLN A 61 1.83 18.09 0.00
CA GLN A 61 0.43 18.35 0.32
C GLN A 61 -0.10 17.38 1.38
N ILE A 62 -0.94 17.88 2.28
CA ILE A 62 -1.72 17.08 3.22
C ILE A 62 -3.20 17.29 2.89
N LYS A 63 -3.94 16.20 2.70
CA LYS A 63 -5.37 16.23 2.40
C LYS A 63 -6.15 15.37 3.38
N HIS A 64 -7.39 15.77 3.66
CA HIS A 64 -8.27 14.97 4.52
C HIS A 64 -8.87 13.78 3.77
N LEU A 65 -8.97 12.66 4.49
CA LEU A 65 -9.69 11.49 4.01
C LEU A 65 -11.20 11.77 3.96
N SER A 66 -11.81 11.43 2.82
CA SER A 66 -13.25 11.21 2.73
C SER A 66 -13.54 9.72 2.91
N TYR A 67 -14.45 9.40 3.81
CA TYR A 67 -14.78 8.03 4.13
C TYR A 67 -15.96 7.52 3.28
N PRO A 68 -15.89 6.30 2.77
CA PRO A 68 -17.05 5.64 2.19
C PRO A 68 -18.01 5.20 3.31
N GLU A 69 -19.18 5.84 3.40
CA GLU A 69 -20.11 5.73 4.53
C GLU A 69 -20.70 4.33 4.75
N LYS A 70 -20.89 3.57 3.67
CA LYS A 70 -21.59 2.28 3.69
C LYS A 70 -20.66 1.07 3.79
N ILE A 71 -19.36 1.29 3.94
CA ILE A 71 -18.36 0.22 3.92
C ILE A 71 -17.87 -0.06 5.33
N ASN A 72 -17.82 -1.35 5.72
CA ASN A 72 -17.16 -1.77 6.93
C ASN A 72 -15.63 -1.69 6.78
N ARG A 73 -15.03 -0.63 7.28
CA ARG A 73 -13.59 -0.35 7.16
C ARG A 73 -12.70 -1.27 8.00
N GLU A 74 -13.24 -1.98 8.98
CA GLU A 74 -12.49 -3.00 9.71
C GLU A 74 -12.21 -4.22 8.82
N ILE A 75 -13.10 -4.49 7.88
CA ILE A 75 -12.95 -5.55 6.87
C ILE A 75 -12.18 -5.01 5.67
N PHE A 76 -12.61 -3.85 5.14
CA PHE A 76 -12.07 -3.24 3.92
C PHE A 76 -11.21 -2.02 4.26
N TRP A 77 -10.08 -2.26 4.93
CA TRP A 77 -9.19 -1.16 5.39
C TRP A 77 -8.55 -0.35 4.25
N SER A 78 -8.54 -0.85 3.00
CA SER A 78 -8.08 -0.09 1.84
C SER A 78 -9.18 0.77 1.19
N SER A 79 -10.41 0.74 1.70
CA SER A 79 -11.53 1.44 1.06
C SER A 79 -11.31 2.95 0.91
N CYS A 80 -10.60 3.58 1.86
CA CYS A 80 -10.21 4.98 1.73
C CYS A 80 -9.20 5.20 0.59
N LYS A 81 -8.23 4.30 0.42
CA LYS A 81 -7.30 4.32 -0.72
C LYS A 81 -8.06 4.18 -2.04
N THR A 82 -8.98 3.24 -2.11
CA THR A 82 -9.84 3.00 -3.26
C THR A 82 -10.73 4.22 -3.58
N LYS A 83 -11.26 4.88 -2.55
CA LYS A 83 -12.04 6.12 -2.70
C LYS A 83 -11.22 7.23 -3.33
N ILE A 84 -9.99 7.44 -2.88
CA ILE A 84 -9.07 8.43 -3.46
C ILE A 84 -8.76 8.09 -4.92
N ILE A 85 -8.56 6.82 -5.23
CA ILE A 85 -8.34 6.36 -6.61
C ILE A 85 -9.56 6.69 -7.48
N SER A 86 -10.79 6.46 -6.98
CA SER A 86 -12.01 6.75 -7.74
C SER A 86 -12.24 8.25 -8.00
N GLU A 87 -11.61 9.12 -7.24
CA GLU A 87 -11.69 10.58 -7.35
C GLU A 87 -10.51 11.20 -8.11
N ALA A 88 -9.60 10.39 -8.62
CA ALA A 88 -8.44 10.87 -9.35
C ALA A 88 -8.84 11.60 -10.65
N THR A 89 -8.28 12.78 -10.86
CA THR A 89 -8.49 13.61 -12.06
C THR A 89 -7.24 13.74 -12.92
N GLU A 90 -6.14 13.17 -12.47
CA GLU A 90 -4.84 13.17 -13.12
C GLU A 90 -4.15 11.81 -12.90
N PRO A 91 -3.08 11.47 -13.65
CA PRO A 91 -2.30 10.28 -13.40
C PRO A 91 -1.78 10.23 -11.96
N ILE A 92 -1.92 9.07 -11.30
CA ILE A 92 -1.54 8.92 -9.90
C ILE A 92 -0.68 7.69 -9.66
N VAL A 93 0.28 7.82 -8.74
CA VAL A 93 0.96 6.69 -8.10
C VAL A 93 0.47 6.57 -6.67
N VAL A 94 -0.05 5.42 -6.30
CA VAL A 94 -0.42 5.10 -4.92
C VAL A 94 0.63 4.17 -4.34
N VAL A 95 1.13 4.49 -3.15
CA VAL A 95 2.21 3.77 -2.50
C VAL A 95 1.78 3.37 -1.09
N ASP A 96 1.88 2.09 -0.77
CA ASP A 96 1.65 1.62 0.58
C ASP A 96 2.74 2.11 1.53
N HIS A 97 2.38 2.37 2.78
CA HIS A 97 3.28 2.96 3.77
C HIS A 97 4.48 2.06 4.12
N ASP A 98 4.42 0.80 3.75
CA ASP A 98 5.43 -0.23 3.98
C ASP A 98 6.19 -0.66 2.71
N PHE A 99 6.08 0.16 1.66
CA PHE A 99 6.79 -0.01 0.40
C PHE A 99 7.93 1.02 0.28
N LEU A 100 9.16 0.54 0.11
CA LEU A 100 10.36 1.35 -0.07
C LEU A 100 10.88 1.20 -1.50
N ILE A 101 11.12 2.32 -2.19
CA ILE A 101 11.72 2.36 -3.53
C ILE A 101 13.18 2.82 -3.44
N PHE A 102 14.09 2.19 -4.19
CA PHE A 102 15.54 2.47 -4.15
C PHE A 102 16.11 2.95 -5.48
N THR A 103 15.25 3.22 -6.45
CA THR A 103 15.65 3.69 -7.79
C THR A 103 14.60 4.63 -8.35
N ASN A 104 14.98 5.41 -9.36
CA ASN A 104 14.02 6.14 -10.18
C ASN A 104 13.29 5.17 -11.09
N ILE A 105 11.97 5.30 -11.18
CA ILE A 105 11.09 4.47 -12.02
C ILE A 105 10.28 5.29 -13.03
N ASP A 106 10.65 6.55 -13.30
CA ASP A 106 9.89 7.43 -14.20
C ASP A 106 9.75 6.86 -15.61
N GLU A 107 10.71 6.05 -16.05
CA GLU A 107 10.63 5.37 -17.35
C GLU A 107 9.49 4.34 -17.42
N HIS A 108 9.02 3.86 -16.28
CA HIS A 108 7.90 2.92 -16.15
C HIS A 108 6.55 3.63 -15.94
N LEU A 109 6.56 4.92 -15.55
CA LEU A 109 5.38 5.73 -15.28
C LEU A 109 4.95 6.50 -16.54
N LYS A 110 4.46 5.79 -17.56
CA LYS A 110 4.06 6.37 -18.84
C LYS A 110 2.57 6.14 -19.13
N ASP A 111 2.29 5.36 -20.12
CA ASP A 111 0.96 5.15 -20.72
C ASP A 111 0.32 3.81 -20.31
N LYS A 112 0.95 3.06 -19.43
CA LYS A 112 0.49 1.75 -18.98
C LYS A 112 0.26 1.74 -17.48
N VAL A 113 -0.74 0.98 -17.06
CA VAL A 113 -0.91 0.66 -15.64
C VAL A 113 0.33 -0.08 -15.16
N LEU A 114 0.89 0.35 -14.02
CA LEU A 114 2.03 -0.32 -13.39
C LEU A 114 1.62 -0.79 -11.99
N TYR A 115 1.97 -2.02 -11.66
CA TYR A 115 1.87 -2.54 -10.29
C TYR A 115 3.17 -3.26 -9.91
N THR A 116 3.33 -3.59 -8.64
CA THR A 116 4.62 -4.05 -8.12
C THR A 116 5.09 -5.34 -8.80
N HIS A 117 4.29 -6.39 -8.74
CA HIS A 117 4.56 -7.70 -9.34
C HIS A 117 3.26 -8.51 -9.43
N GLU A 118 3.30 -9.64 -10.13
CA GLU A 118 2.23 -10.63 -10.10
C GLU A 118 2.45 -11.60 -8.95
N GLU A 119 1.39 -11.86 -8.20
CA GLU A 119 1.34 -12.89 -7.17
C GLU A 119 0.47 -14.03 -7.64
N GLN A 120 0.86 -15.25 -7.29
CA GLN A 120 -0.01 -16.39 -7.50
C GLN A 120 -1.25 -16.25 -6.61
N ALA A 121 -2.43 -16.43 -7.19
CA ALA A 121 -3.66 -16.48 -6.42
C ALA A 121 -3.63 -17.68 -5.50
N TYR A 122 -3.37 -17.43 -4.22
CA TYR A 122 -3.31 -18.49 -3.21
C TYR A 122 -4.68 -19.09 -2.94
N PRO A 123 -4.74 -20.32 -2.39
CA PRO A 123 -6.01 -20.99 -2.06
C PRO A 123 -6.92 -20.21 -1.11
N TRP A 124 -6.36 -19.24 -0.37
CA TRP A 124 -7.12 -18.33 0.49
C TRP A 124 -7.73 -17.14 -0.23
N TYR A 125 -7.40 -16.92 -1.51
CA TYR A 125 -8.18 -15.99 -2.31
C TYR A 125 -9.57 -16.59 -2.54
N PRO A 126 -10.66 -15.88 -2.21
CA PRO A 126 -12.02 -16.44 -2.33
C PRO A 126 -12.47 -16.67 -3.78
N ALA A 127 -11.61 -16.46 -4.76
CA ALA A 127 -11.88 -16.62 -6.18
C ALA A 127 -12.43 -18.00 -6.59
N LYS A 128 -12.17 -19.03 -5.79
CA LYS A 128 -12.76 -20.37 -5.99
C LYS A 128 -14.13 -20.54 -5.33
N HIS A 129 -14.64 -19.51 -4.64
CA HIS A 129 -15.94 -19.58 -4.02
C HIS A 129 -16.97 -18.87 -4.89
N ASP A 130 -17.79 -19.64 -5.58
CA ASP A 130 -18.89 -19.22 -6.42
C ASP A 130 -19.79 -18.13 -5.82
N LYS A 131 -19.82 -18.01 -4.51
CA LYS A 131 -20.59 -17.01 -3.78
C LYS A 131 -20.16 -15.56 -4.06
N TYR A 132 -18.89 -15.32 -4.40
CA TYR A 132 -18.34 -13.98 -4.63
C TYR A 132 -18.30 -13.66 -6.11
N CYS A 133 -17.85 -14.59 -6.93
CA CYS A 133 -17.82 -14.42 -8.38
C CYS A 133 -19.22 -14.26 -8.97
N ALA A 134 -20.22 -14.94 -8.42
CA ALA A 134 -21.61 -14.86 -8.89
C ALA A 134 -22.29 -13.52 -8.62
N ARG A 135 -21.76 -12.67 -7.75
CA ARG A 135 -22.30 -11.35 -7.42
C ARG A 135 -21.61 -10.19 -8.13
N LEU A 136 -20.44 -10.42 -8.68
CA LEU A 136 -19.83 -9.47 -9.59
C LEU A 136 -20.75 -9.37 -10.82
N THR A 137 -21.22 -8.19 -11.11
CA THR A 137 -22.22 -7.91 -12.17
C THR A 137 -21.78 -8.28 -13.58
N ASP A 138 -20.59 -8.87 -13.71
CA ASP A 138 -20.10 -9.48 -14.94
C ASP A 138 -19.49 -10.85 -14.61
N PRO A 139 -20.24 -11.93 -14.90
CA PRO A 139 -19.84 -13.29 -14.56
C PRO A 139 -18.84 -13.89 -15.55
N SER A 140 -18.03 -13.10 -16.22
CA SER A 140 -16.93 -13.67 -16.98
C SER A 140 -15.90 -14.22 -16.00
N PRO A 141 -15.93 -15.53 -15.66
CA PRO A 141 -14.95 -16.12 -14.76
C PRO A 141 -13.64 -16.26 -15.54
N TYR A 142 -12.86 -15.18 -15.56
CA TYR A 142 -11.46 -15.40 -15.83
C TYR A 142 -10.92 -16.13 -14.60
N GLU A 143 -10.66 -17.41 -14.74
CA GLU A 143 -9.81 -18.15 -13.78
C GLU A 143 -8.42 -17.54 -13.88
N LEU A 144 -8.21 -16.45 -13.15
CA LEU A 144 -6.88 -15.87 -13.05
C LEU A 144 -6.16 -16.56 -11.90
N ASP A 145 -5.08 -17.24 -12.25
CA ASP A 145 -4.17 -17.78 -11.25
C ASP A 145 -3.26 -16.70 -10.65
N LEU A 146 -3.35 -15.47 -11.15
CA LEU A 146 -2.48 -14.36 -10.79
C LEU A 146 -3.26 -13.14 -10.32
N ALA A 147 -2.77 -12.52 -9.26
CA ALA A 147 -3.26 -11.26 -8.72
C ALA A 147 -2.19 -10.16 -8.87
N ALA A 148 -2.61 -8.90 -8.97
CA ALA A 148 -1.71 -7.77 -9.04
C ALA A 148 -1.35 -7.29 -7.62
N ASN A 149 -0.08 -7.33 -7.21
CA ASN A 149 0.35 -6.70 -5.98
C ASN A 149 0.34 -5.17 -6.14
N VAL A 150 -0.47 -4.49 -5.36
CA VAL A 150 -0.73 -3.05 -5.44
C VAL A 150 -0.02 -2.25 -4.34
N SER A 151 1.04 -2.75 -3.76
CA SER A 151 1.84 -2.00 -2.79
C SER A 151 2.50 -0.76 -3.40
N LEU A 152 2.77 -0.80 -4.70
CA LEU A 152 2.96 0.36 -5.57
C LEU A 152 2.06 0.20 -6.79
N PHE A 153 1.28 1.22 -7.09
CA PHE A 153 0.27 1.16 -8.11
C PHE A 153 0.19 2.49 -8.88
N TYR A 154 0.45 2.48 -10.17
CA TYR A 154 0.36 3.64 -11.06
C TYR A 154 -0.81 3.50 -12.02
N LEU A 155 -1.61 4.53 -12.09
CA LEU A 155 -2.77 4.66 -12.95
C LEU A 155 -2.59 5.86 -13.86
N PRO A 156 -2.25 5.65 -15.14
CA PRO A 156 -2.02 6.74 -16.09
C PRO A 156 -3.32 7.41 -16.56
N ASP A 157 -4.42 6.65 -16.61
CA ASP A 157 -5.72 7.11 -17.08
C ASP A 157 -6.69 7.33 -15.91
N PRO A 158 -7.08 8.58 -15.63
CA PRO A 158 -8.06 8.89 -14.60
C PRO A 158 -9.42 8.22 -14.82
N SER A 159 -9.82 7.98 -16.07
CA SER A 159 -11.07 7.30 -16.38
C SER A 159 -11.04 5.84 -15.93
N PHE A 160 -9.92 5.15 -16.17
CA PHE A 160 -9.73 3.81 -15.66
C PHE A 160 -9.60 3.79 -14.13
N ALA A 161 -8.88 4.75 -13.54
CA ALA A 161 -8.78 4.89 -12.09
C ALA A 161 -10.15 5.03 -11.45
N LYS A 162 -11.01 5.89 -12.00
CA LYS A 162 -12.37 6.08 -11.55
C LYS A 162 -13.19 4.79 -11.67
N MET A 163 -13.18 4.14 -12.82
CA MET A 163 -13.91 2.89 -13.06
C MET A 163 -13.50 1.80 -12.08
N TYR A 164 -12.19 1.56 -11.93
CA TYR A 164 -11.65 0.58 -10.99
C TYR A 164 -12.06 0.90 -9.55
N GLY A 165 -11.88 2.16 -9.12
CA GLY A 165 -12.19 2.58 -7.76
C GLY A 165 -13.68 2.46 -7.44
N GLU A 166 -14.58 2.93 -8.33
CA GLU A 166 -16.03 2.83 -8.16
C GLU A 166 -16.50 1.37 -8.10
N TRP A 167 -15.96 0.53 -8.97
CA TRP A 167 -16.30 -0.88 -9.01
C TRP A 167 -15.85 -1.61 -7.74
N THR A 168 -14.62 -1.36 -7.29
CA THR A 168 -14.10 -1.93 -6.06
C THR A 168 -14.90 -1.46 -4.82
N LEU A 169 -15.24 -0.18 -4.73
CA LEU A 169 -16.07 0.35 -3.65
C LEU A 169 -17.46 -0.28 -3.62
N LYS A 170 -18.08 -0.45 -4.80
CA LYS A 170 -19.37 -1.13 -4.89
C LYS A 170 -19.31 -2.56 -4.35
N ASN A 171 -18.24 -3.30 -4.66
CA ASN A 171 -18.04 -4.64 -4.10
C ASN A 171 -17.85 -4.61 -2.59
N HIS A 172 -17.08 -3.65 -2.06
CA HIS A 172 -16.92 -3.47 -0.61
C HIS A 172 -18.28 -3.19 0.07
N GLU A 173 -19.15 -2.38 -0.53
CA GLU A 173 -20.51 -2.13 -0.02
C GLU A 173 -21.35 -3.42 0.00
N GLU A 174 -21.36 -4.17 -1.10
CA GLU A 174 -22.11 -5.42 -1.22
C GLU A 174 -21.62 -6.47 -0.21
N PHE A 175 -20.31 -6.57 -0.02
CA PHE A 175 -19.74 -7.51 0.95
C PHE A 175 -19.92 -7.07 2.40
N THR A 176 -20.03 -5.79 2.69
CA THR A 176 -20.23 -5.28 4.06
C THR A 176 -21.52 -5.78 4.69
N VAL A 177 -22.56 -6.05 3.90
CA VAL A 177 -23.87 -6.55 4.36
C VAL A 177 -23.95 -8.07 4.48
N MET A 178 -22.86 -8.78 4.19
CA MET A 178 -22.82 -10.24 4.27
C MET A 178 -22.28 -10.66 5.62
N ASP A 179 -22.80 -11.76 6.16
CA ASP A 179 -22.20 -12.44 7.32
C ASP A 179 -20.88 -13.08 6.89
N PHE A 180 -19.78 -12.57 7.45
CA PHE A 180 -18.45 -13.10 7.23
C PHE A 180 -18.06 -14.08 8.31
N ASP A 181 -17.62 -15.26 7.92
CA ASP A 181 -17.12 -16.33 8.79
C ASP A 181 -15.66 -16.15 9.26
N GLY A 182 -15.24 -14.89 9.46
CA GLY A 182 -13.96 -14.57 10.08
C GLY A 182 -12.75 -14.49 9.15
N MET A 183 -12.92 -14.56 7.83
CA MET A 183 -11.83 -14.54 6.84
C MET A 183 -11.57 -13.15 6.20
N SER A 184 -11.68 -12.10 7.00
CA SER A 184 -11.61 -10.68 6.59
C SER A 184 -10.45 -10.30 5.64
N PRO A 185 -9.18 -10.71 5.85
CA PRO A 185 -8.09 -10.30 4.97
C PRO A 185 -8.27 -10.72 3.52
N ASN A 186 -8.87 -11.87 3.30
CA ASN A 186 -8.97 -12.48 1.98
C ASN A 186 -9.90 -11.70 1.05
N TYR A 187 -10.97 -11.13 1.59
CA TYR A 187 -11.92 -10.34 0.81
C TYR A 187 -11.34 -9.01 0.36
N MET A 188 -10.55 -8.40 1.23
CA MET A 188 -9.86 -7.16 0.93
C MET A 188 -8.86 -7.34 -0.22
N ILE A 189 -7.99 -8.34 -0.10
CA ILE A 189 -7.00 -8.67 -1.12
C ILE A 189 -7.68 -9.06 -2.44
N TYR A 190 -8.75 -9.86 -2.37
CA TYR A 190 -9.54 -10.23 -3.55
C TYR A 190 -10.08 -8.99 -4.25
N SER A 191 -10.77 -8.12 -3.55
CA SER A 191 -11.44 -6.96 -4.14
C SER A 191 -10.48 -5.89 -4.64
N GLU A 192 -9.27 -5.83 -4.12
CA GLU A 192 -8.26 -4.87 -4.56
C GLU A 192 -7.35 -5.46 -5.64
N GLN A 193 -6.72 -6.59 -5.37
CA GLN A 193 -5.62 -7.11 -6.18
C GLN A 193 -6.08 -8.01 -7.33
N LEU A 194 -6.94 -8.99 -7.03
CA LEU A 194 -7.42 -9.90 -8.07
C LEU A 194 -8.39 -9.21 -9.01
N MET A 195 -9.28 -8.36 -8.47
CA MET A 195 -10.22 -7.58 -9.27
C MET A 195 -9.51 -6.62 -10.23
N LEU A 196 -8.43 -5.97 -9.78
CA LEU A 196 -7.61 -5.16 -10.68
C LEU A 196 -7.11 -5.99 -11.86
N LYS A 197 -6.50 -7.16 -11.58
CA LYS A 197 -5.98 -8.02 -12.63
C LYS A 197 -7.07 -8.48 -13.59
N GLN A 198 -8.25 -8.81 -13.08
CA GLN A 198 -9.40 -9.18 -13.90
C GLN A 198 -9.83 -8.04 -14.83
N LEU A 199 -9.92 -6.81 -14.34
CA LEU A 199 -10.24 -5.65 -15.16
C LEU A 199 -9.22 -5.39 -16.25
N LEU A 200 -7.92 -5.47 -15.89
CA LEU A 200 -6.83 -5.26 -16.85
C LEU A 200 -6.90 -6.28 -18.01
N VAL A 201 -7.20 -7.53 -17.69
CA VAL A 201 -7.30 -8.60 -18.70
C VAL A 201 -8.61 -8.48 -19.51
N ARG A 202 -9.75 -8.33 -18.83
CA ARG A 202 -11.08 -8.24 -19.47
C ARG A 202 -11.14 -7.10 -20.48
N ASP A 203 -10.67 -5.92 -20.09
CA ASP A 203 -10.79 -4.70 -20.88
C ASP A 203 -9.56 -4.46 -21.77
N ASN A 204 -8.63 -5.45 -21.81
CA ASN A 204 -7.38 -5.39 -22.56
C ASN A 204 -6.58 -4.11 -22.29
N ILE A 205 -6.53 -3.69 -21.01
CA ILE A 205 -5.81 -2.49 -20.57
C ILE A 205 -4.30 -2.77 -20.57
N PRO A 206 -3.49 -1.95 -21.26
CA PRO A 206 -2.04 -2.10 -21.25
C PRO A 206 -1.47 -1.96 -19.83
N HIS A 207 -0.70 -2.94 -19.40
CA HIS A 207 -0.11 -2.95 -18.07
C HIS A 207 1.27 -3.60 -18.05
N ASN A 208 2.05 -3.24 -17.03
CA ASN A 208 3.36 -3.79 -16.73
C ASN A 208 3.49 -4.07 -15.24
N THR A 209 4.51 -4.83 -14.88
CA THR A 209 4.97 -5.00 -13.51
C THR A 209 6.30 -4.27 -13.31
N LEU A 210 6.53 -3.78 -12.09
CA LEU A 210 7.82 -3.17 -11.73
C LEU A 210 8.95 -4.21 -11.75
N THR A 211 8.62 -5.43 -11.36
CA THR A 211 9.53 -6.58 -11.50
C THR A 211 8.81 -7.77 -12.13
N ILE A 212 9.58 -8.78 -12.55
CA ILE A 212 9.02 -10.06 -13.01
C ILE A 212 8.28 -10.76 -11.86
N ASN A 213 7.46 -11.74 -12.19
CA ASN A 213 6.68 -12.50 -11.21
C ASN A 213 7.52 -13.00 -10.05
N VAL A 214 7.01 -12.82 -8.84
CA VAL A 214 7.69 -13.22 -7.60
C VAL A 214 7.67 -14.73 -7.41
N PHE A 215 6.68 -15.40 -8.02
CA PHE A 215 6.50 -16.85 -7.89
C PHE A 215 6.48 -17.50 -9.25
N ASP A 216 7.20 -18.61 -9.36
CA ASP A 216 7.12 -19.58 -10.45
C ASP A 216 6.86 -20.96 -9.85
N ASN A 217 5.80 -21.63 -10.32
CA ASN A 217 5.41 -22.97 -9.83
C ASN A 217 5.39 -23.10 -8.30
N ASN A 218 4.83 -22.12 -7.60
CA ASN A 218 4.79 -22.04 -6.14
C ASN A 218 6.16 -21.82 -5.46
N LYS A 219 7.18 -21.43 -6.20
CA LYS A 219 8.48 -21.06 -5.64
C LYS A 219 8.73 -19.57 -5.86
N ALA A 220 9.29 -18.91 -4.85
CA ALA A 220 9.72 -17.52 -4.99
C ALA A 220 10.84 -17.45 -6.05
N ILE A 221 10.62 -16.66 -7.11
CA ILE A 221 11.63 -16.42 -8.14
C ILE A 221 12.76 -15.54 -7.58
N PHE A 222 12.42 -14.67 -6.65
CA PHE A 222 13.37 -13.81 -5.96
C PHE A 222 13.57 -14.29 -4.54
N THR A 223 14.48 -15.21 -4.33
CA THR A 223 14.82 -15.68 -2.98
C THR A 223 15.56 -14.64 -2.16
N ASP A 224 16.33 -13.77 -2.81
CA ASP A 224 17.22 -12.84 -2.15
C ASP A 224 16.76 -11.38 -2.21
N ALA A 225 16.05 -10.99 -3.26
CA ALA A 225 15.63 -9.61 -3.48
C ALA A 225 14.26 -9.31 -2.88
N ILE A 226 13.35 -10.24 -3.01
CA ILE A 226 12.06 -10.15 -2.36
C ILE A 226 12.08 -11.10 -1.20
N ASN A 227 12.80 -10.68 -0.21
CA ASN A 227 12.61 -11.27 1.06
C ASN A 227 11.24 -10.81 1.55
N MET A 228 10.18 -11.51 1.11
CA MET A 228 8.84 -11.31 1.66
C MET A 228 8.86 -11.37 3.20
N TYR A 229 9.95 -11.88 3.75
CA TYR A 229 10.19 -12.09 5.16
C TYR A 229 11.15 -11.08 5.79
N GLY A 230 11.47 -10.00 5.08
CA GLY A 230 12.20 -8.89 5.67
C GLY A 230 13.66 -9.13 6.00
N ILE A 231 14.29 -10.20 5.49
CA ILE A 231 15.70 -10.44 5.73
C ILE A 231 16.52 -9.64 4.70
N TRP A 232 17.21 -8.63 5.17
CA TRP A 232 18.18 -7.91 4.37
C TRP A 232 19.43 -8.76 4.14
N ASN A 233 19.78 -8.92 2.88
CA ASN A 233 21.12 -9.36 2.52
C ASN A 233 21.97 -8.13 2.19
N SER A 234 23.20 -8.05 2.67
CA SER A 234 24.12 -6.93 2.47
C SER A 234 24.56 -6.67 1.01
N LYS A 235 24.06 -7.43 0.05
CA LYS A 235 24.31 -7.27 -1.40
C LYS A 235 23.25 -6.43 -2.12
N GLU A 236 22.63 -5.52 -1.45
CA GLU A 236 21.39 -4.78 -1.81
C GLU A 236 21.53 -3.74 -2.90
N SER A 237 22.70 -3.51 -3.43
CA SER A 237 22.91 -2.50 -4.49
C SER A 237 22.14 -2.75 -5.80
N SER A 238 21.43 -3.87 -5.88
CA SER A 238 20.60 -4.26 -7.03
C SER A 238 19.10 -4.27 -6.76
N LEU A 239 18.65 -3.90 -5.56
CA LEU A 239 17.22 -3.86 -5.24
C LEU A 239 16.55 -2.63 -5.81
N TYR A 240 15.45 -2.83 -6.54
CA TYR A 240 14.58 -1.75 -6.99
C TYR A 240 13.64 -1.28 -5.88
N TYR A 241 13.16 -2.20 -5.04
CA TYR A 241 12.24 -1.90 -3.95
C TYR A 241 12.29 -2.96 -2.85
N ARG A 242 11.66 -2.63 -1.72
CA ARG A 242 11.35 -3.55 -0.62
C ARG A 242 9.93 -3.34 -0.12
N HIS A 243 9.20 -4.43 0.04
CA HIS A 243 7.85 -4.44 0.60
C HIS A 243 7.83 -5.25 1.89
N TYR A 244 7.39 -4.65 3.00
CA TYR A 244 7.43 -5.28 4.32
C TYR A 244 6.26 -6.24 4.61
N GLY A 245 5.26 -6.32 3.76
CA GLY A 245 4.18 -7.29 3.77
C GLY A 245 3.83 -7.93 5.13
N MET A 246 4.00 -9.25 5.22
CA MET A 246 3.54 -10.08 6.35
C MET A 246 4.43 -10.06 7.61
N ASP A 247 5.70 -9.73 7.54
CA ASP A 247 6.66 -9.90 8.65
C ASP A 247 6.83 -8.70 9.57
N LYS A 248 6.00 -7.67 9.45
CA LYS A 248 6.04 -6.47 10.29
C LYS A 248 6.10 -6.79 11.79
N LYS A 249 5.40 -7.85 12.22
CA LYS A 249 5.33 -8.24 13.63
C LYS A 249 6.67 -8.73 14.18
N LYS A 250 7.47 -9.41 13.37
CA LYS A 250 8.82 -9.87 13.76
C LYS A 250 9.85 -8.75 13.68
N LEU A 251 9.70 -7.86 12.70
CA LEU A 251 10.68 -6.82 12.42
C LEU A 251 10.57 -5.61 13.35
N LYS A 252 9.39 -5.36 13.92
CA LYS A 252 9.19 -4.20 14.83
C LYS A 252 10.06 -4.23 16.09
N GLU A 253 10.58 -5.40 16.48
CA GLU A 253 11.49 -5.59 17.62
C GLU A 253 12.95 -5.61 17.19
N ASN A 254 13.24 -5.58 15.91
CA ASN A 254 14.58 -5.59 15.35
C ASN A 254 15.15 -4.17 15.30
N LYS A 255 16.09 -3.87 16.21
CA LYS A 255 16.72 -2.54 16.30
C LYS A 255 17.51 -2.17 15.05
N ASP A 256 18.20 -3.12 14.43
CA ASP A 256 18.99 -2.85 13.21
C ASP A 256 18.08 -2.45 12.06
N GLU A 257 16.89 -3.04 11.99
CA GLU A 257 15.88 -2.70 11.01
C GLU A 257 15.29 -1.31 11.24
N ILE A 258 14.97 -0.98 12.48
CA ILE A 258 14.49 0.36 12.85
C ILE A 258 15.54 1.42 12.53
N ASP A 259 16.80 1.18 12.90
CA ASP A 259 17.91 2.09 12.62
C ASP A 259 18.18 2.22 11.12
N TYR A 260 17.98 1.16 10.35
CA TYR A 260 18.02 1.21 8.90
C TYR A 260 16.93 2.14 8.33
N LEU A 261 15.69 2.00 8.79
CA LEU A 261 14.59 2.88 8.36
C LEU A 261 14.86 4.35 8.71
N TYR A 262 15.44 4.64 9.88
CA TYR A 262 15.88 6.01 10.21
C TYR A 262 16.95 6.54 9.24
N ARG A 263 17.87 5.68 8.77
CA ARG A 263 18.81 6.08 7.71
C ARG A 263 18.12 6.38 6.38
N CYS A 264 17.09 5.60 6.02
CA CYS A 264 16.27 5.87 4.83
C CYS A 264 15.54 7.21 4.92
N ILE A 265 15.02 7.57 6.10
CA ILE A 265 14.36 8.86 6.33
C ILE A 265 15.31 10.04 6.02
N ASN A 266 16.59 9.90 6.36
CA ASN A 266 17.58 10.94 6.07
C ASN A 266 17.81 11.16 4.57
N ALA A 267 17.37 10.25 3.72
CA ALA A 267 17.64 10.31 2.28
C ALA A 267 17.00 11.53 1.60
N SER A 268 15.87 12.03 2.10
CA SER A 268 15.20 13.23 1.58
C SER A 268 15.82 14.54 2.08
N GLN A 269 16.58 14.51 3.17
CA GLN A 269 17.10 15.69 3.89
C GLN A 269 16.03 16.71 4.35
N ARG A 270 14.75 16.31 4.34
CA ARG A 270 13.62 17.17 4.70
C ARG A 270 13.37 17.24 6.22
N ILE A 271 13.73 16.17 6.93
CA ILE A 271 13.58 16.09 8.39
C ILE A 271 14.84 15.50 9.03
N ASN A 272 15.06 15.82 10.31
CA ASN A 272 16.18 15.27 11.07
C ASN A 272 15.76 13.96 11.77
N PRO A 273 16.33 12.79 11.41
CA PRO A 273 15.94 11.51 11.99
C PRO A 273 16.20 11.39 13.50
N LYS A 274 17.24 12.05 14.04
CA LYS A 274 17.54 12.04 15.48
C LYS A 274 16.44 12.76 16.27
N LEU A 275 16.09 13.97 15.83
CA LEU A 275 15.03 14.73 16.45
C LEU A 275 13.67 14.02 16.33
N LEU A 276 13.41 13.36 15.20
CA LEU A 276 12.22 12.54 15.02
C LEU A 276 12.18 11.39 16.04
N LYS A 277 13.29 10.66 16.22
CA LYS A 277 13.38 9.56 17.20
C LYS A 277 13.09 10.03 18.61
N GLU A 278 13.65 11.16 19.01
CA GLU A 278 13.38 11.80 20.31
C GLU A 278 11.88 12.09 20.48
N LYS A 279 11.25 12.72 19.51
CA LYS A 279 9.81 13.05 19.55
C LYS A 279 8.90 11.83 19.59
N ILE A 280 9.23 10.78 18.85
CA ILE A 280 8.50 9.52 18.90
C ILE A 280 8.58 8.94 20.32
N ASN A 281 9.76 8.87 20.92
CA ASN A 281 9.96 8.39 22.29
C ASN A 281 9.18 9.21 23.33
N GLU A 282 9.23 10.54 23.23
CA GLU A 282 8.44 11.44 24.11
C GLU A 282 6.93 11.19 23.97
N SER A 283 6.46 10.92 22.76
CA SER A 283 5.04 10.64 22.51
C SER A 283 4.56 9.34 23.17
N TYR A 284 5.45 8.35 23.30
CA TYR A 284 5.16 7.12 24.02
C TYR A 284 5.18 7.30 25.53
N SER A 285 6.14 8.08 26.06
CA SER A 285 6.24 8.33 27.51
C SER A 285 5.00 9.03 28.05
N ARG A 286 4.43 9.99 27.31
CA ARG A 286 3.18 10.70 27.68
C ARG A 286 1.90 9.86 27.60
N LYS A 287 1.95 8.67 27.03
CA LYS A 287 0.80 7.74 26.97
C LYS A 287 0.74 6.80 28.18
N LEU A 288 1.82 6.73 28.95
CA LEU A 288 1.92 5.89 30.15
C LEU A 288 1.53 6.63 31.43
N ASP A 289 1.39 7.95 31.35
CA ASP A 289 0.86 8.85 32.38
C ASP A 289 -0.62 9.16 32.10
#